data_379099439c845f15d5da249adbbadd59
#
_entry.id   379099439c845f15d5da249adbbadd59
#
_cell.length_a   1.000
_cell.length_b   1.000
_cell.length_c   1.000
_cell.angle_alpha   90.00
_cell.angle_beta   90.00
_cell.angle_gamma   90.00
#
_symmetry.space_group_name_H-M   'P 1'
#
loop_
_entity.id
_entity.type
_entity.pdbx_description
1 polymer ?
#
loop_
_entity_poly.entity_id
_entity_poly.type
_entity_poly.pdbx_seq_one_letter_code
_entity_poly.pdbx_strand_id
1 'polypeptide(L)'
;MYKYQQQRNTDFMNEDYCSYEISKALKTCGFNELTNSFYDEASVQGEFEIVPTYAKFNEVCKTPGCECVAAPTLSQAQKWLRSKGIEVYVLLTSDNTEYEWSIYDRHVHDNINCNRDNGYKTYEKALSAGISAALNLNFSVNSEETVISGWV
;
A
#
# COMPACT_ATOMS: atom_id res chain seq x y z
N MET A 1 4.49 9.60 -31.94
CA MET A 1 4.28 8.18 -31.69
C MET A 1 4.91 7.69 -30.39
N TYR A 2 6.13 8.03 -30.10
CA TYR A 2 6.83 7.60 -28.89
C TYR A 2 6.25 8.13 -27.56
N LYS A 3 5.73 9.35 -27.51
CA LYS A 3 5.13 9.93 -26.28
C LYS A 3 3.85 9.23 -25.84
N TYR A 4 3.04 8.74 -26.78
CA TYR A 4 1.78 8.05 -26.43
C TYR A 4 1.99 6.63 -25.89
N GLN A 5 3.05 5.95 -26.32
CA GLN A 5 3.37 4.62 -25.82
C GLN A 5 4.03 4.68 -24.44
N GLN A 6 4.83 5.70 -24.15
CA GLN A 6 5.40 5.90 -22.82
C GLN A 6 4.35 6.26 -21.79
N GLN A 7 3.33 7.04 -22.15
CA GLN A 7 2.26 7.43 -21.23
C GLN A 7 1.36 6.25 -20.89
N ARG A 8 1.07 5.38 -21.86
CA ARG A 8 0.30 4.12 -21.59
C ARG A 8 1.08 3.16 -20.70
N ASN A 9 2.39 3.06 -20.88
CA ASN A 9 3.21 2.18 -20.04
C ASN A 9 3.38 2.72 -18.62
N THR A 10 3.45 4.04 -18.44
CA THR A 10 3.51 4.65 -17.10
C THR A 10 2.18 4.55 -16.36
N ASP A 11 1.06 4.71 -17.03
CA ASP A 11 -0.26 4.56 -16.40
C ASP A 11 -0.52 3.10 -15.98
N PHE A 12 -0.10 2.15 -16.80
CA PHE A 12 -0.21 0.72 -16.49
C PHE A 12 0.73 0.30 -15.35
N MET A 13 1.91 0.88 -15.28
CA MET A 13 2.85 0.61 -14.19
C MET A 13 2.49 1.33 -12.90
N ASN A 14 1.80 2.46 -12.97
CA ASN A 14 1.36 3.19 -11.79
C ASN A 14 0.24 2.48 -11.02
N GLU A 15 -0.57 1.66 -11.68
CA GLU A 15 -1.59 0.87 -10.99
C GLU A 15 -1.01 -0.21 -10.08
N ASP A 16 0.21 -0.67 -10.34
CA ASP A 16 0.88 -1.71 -9.55
C ASP A 16 1.57 -1.17 -8.30
N TYR A 17 1.75 0.14 -8.20
CA TYR A 17 2.40 0.80 -7.06
C TYR A 17 1.38 1.48 -6.16
N CYS A 18 1.72 1.57 -4.88
CA CYS A 18 0.92 2.32 -3.92
C CYS A 18 0.88 3.80 -4.31
N SER A 19 -0.28 4.41 -4.17
CA SER A 19 -0.43 5.86 -4.31
C SER A 19 0.38 6.61 -3.26
N TYR A 20 0.59 7.90 -3.48
CA TYR A 20 1.25 8.77 -2.50
C TYR A 20 0.59 8.70 -1.12
N GLU A 21 -0.73 8.76 -1.08
CA GLU A 21 -1.50 8.70 0.17
C GLU A 21 -1.30 7.39 0.92
N ILE A 22 -1.36 6.27 0.22
CA ILE A 22 -1.11 4.95 0.81
C ILE A 22 0.33 4.83 1.27
N SER A 23 1.28 5.30 0.47
CA SER A 23 2.71 5.28 0.79
C SER A 23 3.03 6.08 2.05
N LYS A 24 2.41 7.25 2.21
CA LYS A 24 2.52 8.05 3.45
C LYS A 24 1.94 7.33 4.66
N ALA A 25 0.78 6.72 4.51
CA ALA A 25 0.16 5.93 5.58
C ALA A 25 1.04 4.75 5.97
N LEU A 26 1.61 4.04 5.01
CA LEU A 26 2.57 2.95 5.25
C LEU A 26 3.79 3.44 6.03
N LYS A 27 4.37 4.56 5.64
CA LYS A 27 5.51 5.17 6.36
C LYS A 27 5.14 5.49 7.80
N THR A 28 3.99 6.11 8.02
CA THR A 28 3.48 6.41 9.35
C THR A 28 3.28 5.15 10.19
N CYS A 29 2.88 4.04 9.57
CA CYS A 29 2.69 2.75 10.22
C CYS A 29 3.99 1.95 10.42
N GLY A 30 5.12 2.48 10.01
CA GLY A 30 6.42 1.86 10.23
C GLY A 30 6.93 0.99 9.08
N PHE A 31 6.33 1.10 7.88
CA PHE A 31 6.86 0.39 6.72
C PHE A 31 8.30 0.85 6.43
N ASN A 32 9.23 -0.09 6.44
CA ASN A 32 10.66 0.18 6.21
C ASN A 32 11.33 -0.96 5.44
N GLU A 33 10.67 -1.40 4.37
CA GLU A 33 11.18 -2.47 3.52
C GLU A 33 11.90 -1.90 2.29
N LEU A 34 12.70 -2.73 1.65
CA LEU A 34 13.39 -2.38 0.42
C LEU A 34 12.38 -2.17 -0.72
N THR A 35 12.46 -1.02 -1.37
CA THR A 35 11.70 -0.72 -2.59
C THR A 35 12.64 -0.16 -3.66
N ASN A 36 12.21 -0.22 -4.90
CA ASN A 36 12.92 0.43 -6.01
C ASN A 36 12.22 1.72 -6.49
N SER A 37 11.34 2.26 -5.66
CA SER A 37 10.48 3.39 -6.02
C SER A 37 10.15 4.21 -4.78
N PHE A 38 9.95 5.48 -5.00
CA PHE A 38 9.64 6.44 -3.93
C PHE A 38 8.91 7.65 -4.50
N TYR A 39 8.27 8.40 -3.59
CA TYR A 39 7.75 9.73 -3.87
C TYR A 39 8.71 10.76 -3.28
N ASP A 40 9.07 11.76 -4.08
CA ASP A 40 9.87 12.90 -3.62
C ASP A 40 8.96 13.98 -3.05
N GLU A 41 8.95 14.12 -1.72
CA GLU A 41 8.15 15.14 -1.03
C GLU A 41 8.69 16.56 -1.19
N ALA A 42 9.94 16.73 -1.61
CA ALA A 42 10.50 18.05 -1.88
C ALA A 42 9.92 18.67 -3.16
N SER A 43 9.35 17.88 -4.06
CA SER A 43 8.61 18.38 -5.21
C SER A 43 7.18 18.78 -4.81
N VAL A 44 6.64 19.79 -5.47
CA VAL A 44 5.33 20.39 -5.14
C VAL A 44 4.16 19.40 -5.24
N GLN A 45 4.34 18.22 -5.83
CA GLN A 45 3.29 17.22 -6.05
C GLN A 45 3.68 15.78 -5.67
N GLY A 46 4.80 15.57 -4.98
CA GLY A 46 5.24 14.23 -4.67
C GLY A 46 5.53 13.41 -5.93
N GLU A 47 6.55 13.78 -6.68
CA GLU A 47 6.91 13.07 -7.91
C GLU A 47 7.30 11.62 -7.62
N PHE A 48 6.70 10.72 -8.39
CA PHE A 48 7.00 9.29 -8.33
C PHE A 48 8.23 8.96 -9.17
N GLU A 49 9.20 8.27 -8.57
CA GLU A 49 10.40 7.83 -9.25
C GLU A 49 10.65 6.33 -9.04
N ILE A 50 11.06 5.67 -10.11
CA ILE A 50 11.57 4.30 -10.10
C ILE A 50 13.07 4.35 -10.34
N VAL A 51 13.83 3.69 -9.49
CA VAL A 51 15.29 3.62 -9.59
C VAL A 51 15.76 2.18 -9.77
N PRO A 52 16.96 1.96 -10.37
CA PRO A 52 17.44 0.60 -10.66
C PRO A 52 17.89 -0.17 -9.41
N THR A 53 18.04 0.49 -8.27
CA THR A 53 18.51 -0.13 -7.03
C THR A 53 17.45 -0.11 -5.94
N TYR A 54 17.40 -1.18 -5.14
CA TYR A 54 16.51 -1.25 -3.99
C TYR A 54 17.14 -0.58 -2.78
N ALA A 55 16.35 0.19 -2.05
CA ALA A 55 16.76 0.85 -0.82
C ALA A 55 15.58 0.99 0.16
N LYS A 56 15.90 1.21 1.42
CA LYS A 56 14.90 1.55 2.44
C LYS A 56 14.66 3.06 2.44
N PHE A 57 13.88 3.54 1.50
CA PHE A 57 13.70 4.98 1.27
C PHE A 57 13.08 5.72 2.47
N ASN A 58 12.28 5.05 3.28
CA ASN A 58 11.74 5.65 4.50
C ASN A 58 12.79 5.87 5.59
N GLU A 59 13.94 5.21 5.48
CA GLU A 59 15.06 5.35 6.41
C GLU A 59 16.16 6.28 5.87
N VAL A 60 16.48 6.16 4.59
CA VAL A 60 17.62 6.86 3.95
C VAL A 60 17.39 8.37 3.89
N CYS A 61 16.16 8.81 3.68
CA CYS A 61 15.84 10.23 3.48
C CYS A 61 15.33 10.87 4.78
N LYS A 62 16.15 10.90 5.81
CA LYS A 62 15.84 11.61 7.06
C LYS A 62 16.48 12.99 7.17
N THR A 63 17.25 13.39 6.19
CA THR A 63 17.92 14.70 6.19
C THR A 63 16.94 15.80 5.78
N PRO A 64 16.91 16.96 6.48
CA PRO A 64 16.11 18.10 6.03
C PRO A 64 16.45 18.49 4.59
N GLY A 65 15.42 18.56 3.71
CA GLY A 65 15.59 18.87 2.30
C GLY A 65 15.69 17.64 1.37
N CYS A 66 15.73 16.44 1.92
CA CYS A 66 15.70 15.18 1.17
C CYS A 66 14.62 14.29 1.77
N GLU A 67 13.37 14.64 1.55
CA GLU A 67 12.24 13.89 2.07
C GLU A 67 11.69 12.94 1.01
N CYS A 68 11.87 11.66 1.24
CA CYS A 68 11.33 10.60 0.40
C CYS A 68 10.31 9.76 1.16
N VAL A 69 9.32 9.27 0.44
CA VAL A 69 8.39 8.26 0.92
C VAL A 69 8.52 7.04 0.04
N ALA A 70 8.89 5.90 0.61
CA ALA A 70 8.94 4.65 -0.12
C ALA A 70 7.58 4.36 -0.77
N ALA A 71 7.60 4.00 -2.05
CA ALA A 71 6.41 3.64 -2.83
C ALA A 71 6.46 2.15 -3.17
N PRO A 72 6.04 1.25 -2.27
CA PRO A 72 6.04 -0.17 -2.58
C PRO A 72 5.01 -0.50 -3.65
N THR A 73 5.17 -1.64 -4.30
CA THR A 73 4.09 -2.21 -5.08
C THR A 73 2.92 -2.58 -4.17
N LEU A 74 1.73 -2.69 -4.72
CA LEU A 74 0.55 -3.16 -3.98
C LEU A 74 0.79 -4.55 -3.38
N SER A 75 1.48 -5.42 -4.11
CA SER A 75 1.85 -6.76 -3.62
C SER A 75 2.80 -6.69 -2.41
N GLN A 76 3.77 -5.80 -2.43
CA GLN A 76 4.68 -5.61 -1.29
C GLN A 76 3.93 -5.08 -0.05
N ALA A 77 3.05 -4.11 -0.24
CA ALA A 77 2.21 -3.57 0.83
C ALA A 77 1.28 -4.63 1.42
N GLN A 78 0.62 -5.41 0.56
CA GLN A 78 -0.23 -6.54 0.97
C GLN A 78 0.57 -7.57 1.77
N LYS A 79 1.76 -7.94 1.30
CA LYS A 79 2.66 -8.87 2.00
C LYS A 79 3.10 -8.32 3.36
N TRP A 80 3.43 -7.04 3.44
CA TRP A 80 3.81 -6.39 4.69
C TRP A 80 2.66 -6.40 5.70
N LEU A 81 1.44 -6.06 5.28
CA LEU A 81 0.25 -6.15 6.13
C LEU A 81 0.03 -7.57 6.63
N ARG A 82 0.21 -8.56 5.76
CA ARG A 82 0.12 -9.99 6.12
C ARG A 82 1.14 -10.34 7.21
N SER A 83 2.35 -9.80 7.15
CA SER A 83 3.36 -10.01 8.20
C SER A 83 2.93 -9.41 9.55
N LYS A 84 2.01 -8.44 9.53
CA LYS A 84 1.41 -7.84 10.73
C LYS A 84 0.09 -8.53 11.15
N GLY A 85 -0.28 -9.61 10.50
CA GLY A 85 -1.50 -10.35 10.80
C GLY A 85 -2.75 -9.85 10.10
N ILE A 86 -2.62 -8.94 9.15
CA ILE A 86 -3.74 -8.35 8.41
C ILE A 86 -3.74 -8.89 6.98
N GLU A 87 -4.79 -9.62 6.64
CA GLU A 87 -4.99 -10.13 5.29
C GLU A 87 -5.97 -9.23 4.54
N VAL A 88 -5.53 -8.70 3.41
CA VAL A 88 -6.39 -7.99 2.48
C VAL A 88 -6.69 -8.90 1.30
N TYR A 89 -7.95 -9.24 1.11
CA TYR A 89 -8.39 -10.08 0.00
C TYR A 89 -9.07 -9.25 -1.06
N VAL A 90 -8.90 -9.67 -2.31
CA VAL A 90 -9.69 -9.17 -3.44
C VAL A 90 -10.43 -10.35 -4.05
N LEU A 91 -11.73 -10.19 -4.20
CA LEU A 91 -12.63 -11.20 -4.71
C LEU A 91 -13.45 -10.62 -5.87
N LEU A 92 -13.90 -11.49 -6.76
CA LEU A 92 -14.91 -11.12 -7.73
C LEU A 92 -16.26 -10.92 -7.04
N THR A 93 -17.02 -9.94 -7.49
CA THR A 93 -18.42 -9.76 -7.07
C THR A 93 -19.26 -10.97 -7.50
N SER A 94 -20.42 -11.14 -6.89
CA SER A 94 -21.29 -12.29 -7.15
C SER A 94 -21.74 -12.42 -8.61
N ASP A 95 -21.80 -11.31 -9.33
CA ASP A 95 -22.13 -11.27 -10.76
C ASP A 95 -20.90 -11.41 -11.69
N ASN A 96 -19.69 -11.55 -11.12
CA ASN A 96 -18.41 -11.68 -11.82
C ASN A 96 -18.04 -10.49 -12.72
N THR A 97 -18.57 -9.30 -12.45
CA THR A 97 -18.31 -8.12 -13.29
C THR A 97 -17.28 -7.15 -12.70
N GLU A 98 -17.11 -7.15 -11.39
CA GLU A 98 -16.25 -6.22 -10.69
C GLU A 98 -15.46 -6.93 -9.58
N TYR A 99 -14.66 -6.18 -8.86
CA TYR A 99 -13.86 -6.67 -7.74
C TYR A 99 -14.26 -5.99 -6.44
N GLU A 100 -14.20 -6.72 -5.36
CA GLU A 100 -14.42 -6.20 -4.02
C GLU A 100 -13.29 -6.62 -3.08
N TRP A 101 -13.05 -5.86 -2.02
CA TRP A 101 -12.05 -6.19 -1.03
C TRP A 101 -12.67 -6.59 0.30
N SER A 102 -11.93 -7.40 1.04
CA SER A 102 -12.25 -7.78 2.41
C SER A 102 -10.97 -7.80 3.26
N ILE A 103 -11.08 -7.47 4.53
CA ILE A 103 -9.98 -7.46 5.47
C ILE A 103 -10.26 -8.47 6.57
N TYR A 104 -9.33 -9.41 6.74
CA TYR A 104 -9.33 -10.38 7.83
C TYR A 104 -8.20 -10.05 8.81
N ASP A 105 -8.53 -9.94 10.08
CA ASP A 105 -7.57 -9.76 11.15
C ASP A 105 -7.33 -11.10 11.86
N ARG A 106 -6.10 -11.60 11.76
CA ARG A 106 -5.72 -12.87 12.37
C ARG A 106 -5.63 -12.81 13.90
N HIS A 107 -5.53 -11.62 14.48
CA HIS A 107 -5.48 -11.45 15.93
C HIS A 107 -6.87 -11.67 16.56
N VAL A 108 -7.91 -11.22 15.88
CA VAL A 108 -9.30 -11.41 16.34
C VAL A 108 -9.99 -12.58 15.63
N HIS A 109 -9.33 -13.23 14.68
CA HIS A 109 -9.84 -14.36 13.91
C HIS A 109 -11.15 -14.06 13.17
N ASP A 110 -11.29 -12.86 12.63
CA ASP A 110 -12.53 -12.44 11.96
C ASP A 110 -12.29 -11.45 10.83
N ASN A 111 -13.27 -11.37 9.95
CA ASN A 111 -13.37 -10.29 8.98
C ASN A 111 -13.79 -9.01 9.69
N ILE A 112 -12.95 -8.00 9.64
CA ILE A 112 -13.18 -6.74 10.35
C ILE A 112 -13.76 -5.65 9.46
N ASN A 113 -13.62 -5.78 8.17
CA ASN A 113 -14.17 -4.82 7.21
C ASN A 113 -14.24 -5.41 5.80
N CYS A 114 -15.16 -4.91 5.01
CA CYS A 114 -15.27 -5.24 3.61
C CYS A 114 -15.99 -4.12 2.86
N ASN A 115 -15.73 -4.05 1.57
CA ASN A 115 -16.49 -3.18 0.69
C ASN A 115 -17.71 -3.95 0.15
N ARG A 116 -18.89 -3.51 0.50
CA ARG A 116 -20.14 -4.20 0.13
C ARG A 116 -20.98 -3.49 -0.92
N ASP A 117 -20.75 -2.21 -1.15
CA ASP A 117 -21.71 -1.38 -1.83
C ASP A 117 -21.35 -1.03 -3.28
N ASN A 118 -20.05 -0.99 -3.63
CA ASN A 118 -19.60 -0.68 -4.98
C ASN A 118 -18.37 -1.50 -5.33
N GLY A 119 -18.45 -2.24 -6.41
CA GLY A 119 -17.30 -2.95 -6.94
C GLY A 119 -16.30 -2.00 -7.60
N TYR A 120 -15.10 -2.50 -7.77
CA TYR A 120 -14.02 -1.83 -8.51
C TYR A 120 -13.83 -2.52 -9.85
N LYS A 121 -13.50 -1.76 -10.88
CA LYS A 121 -13.35 -2.30 -12.23
C LYS A 121 -12.07 -3.13 -12.42
N THR A 122 -11.05 -2.90 -11.61
CA THR A 122 -9.80 -3.64 -11.68
C THR A 122 -9.44 -4.24 -10.32
N TYR A 123 -8.72 -5.36 -10.36
CA TYR A 123 -8.18 -6.00 -9.17
C TYR A 123 -7.30 -5.03 -8.36
N GLU A 124 -6.45 -4.27 -9.05
CA GLU A 124 -5.50 -3.35 -8.44
C GLU A 124 -6.21 -2.19 -7.73
N LYS A 125 -7.27 -1.66 -8.29
CA LYS A 125 -8.08 -0.62 -7.63
C LYS A 125 -8.77 -1.14 -6.37
N ALA A 126 -9.30 -2.35 -6.41
CA ALA A 126 -9.88 -2.99 -5.23
C ALA A 126 -8.82 -3.24 -4.16
N LEU A 127 -7.66 -3.77 -4.55
CA LEU A 127 -6.54 -4.02 -3.63
C LEU A 127 -6.04 -2.71 -3.00
N SER A 128 -5.87 -1.67 -3.78
CA SER A 128 -5.47 -0.35 -3.32
C SER A 128 -6.45 0.20 -2.26
N ALA A 129 -7.73 0.11 -2.53
CA ALA A 129 -8.78 0.53 -1.60
C ALA A 129 -8.79 -0.31 -0.31
N GLY A 130 -8.61 -1.61 -0.43
CA GLY A 130 -8.52 -2.52 0.71
C GLY A 130 -7.30 -2.25 1.60
N ILE A 131 -6.14 -2.01 1.00
CA ILE A 131 -4.92 -1.63 1.72
C ILE A 131 -5.13 -0.30 2.45
N SER A 132 -5.69 0.70 1.79
CA SER A 132 -6.00 1.99 2.41
C SER A 132 -6.94 1.83 3.61
N ALA A 133 -7.99 1.03 3.47
CA ALA A 133 -8.92 0.74 4.56
C ALA A 133 -8.23 0.02 5.72
N ALA A 134 -7.36 -0.95 5.44
CA ALA A 134 -6.60 -1.68 6.45
C ALA A 134 -5.68 -0.76 7.26
N LEU A 135 -4.98 0.15 6.59
CA LEU A 135 -4.09 1.10 7.25
C LEU A 135 -4.85 2.08 8.16
N ASN A 136 -6.05 2.47 7.78
CA ASN A 136 -6.88 3.37 8.60
C ASN A 136 -7.47 2.71 9.85
N LEU A 137 -7.71 1.40 9.81
CA LEU A 137 -8.38 0.70 10.90
C LEU A 137 -7.45 0.21 12.01
N ASN A 138 -6.24 -0.18 11.69
CA ASN A 138 -5.49 -1.08 12.57
C ASN A 138 -4.26 -0.50 13.24
N PHE A 139 -3.73 0.60 12.75
CA PHE A 139 -2.46 1.08 13.28
C PHE A 139 -2.56 2.06 14.43
N SER A 140 -3.74 2.54 14.74
CA SER A 140 -3.97 3.27 15.97
C SER A 140 -4.00 2.38 17.24
N VAL A 141 -4.17 1.08 17.05
CA VAL A 141 -4.27 0.08 18.16
C VAL A 141 -2.93 -0.59 18.44
N ASN A 142 -2.08 -0.73 17.42
CA ASN A 142 -0.88 -1.57 17.53
C ASN A 142 0.35 -0.89 18.12
N SER A 143 0.34 0.40 18.39
CA SER A 143 1.44 1.06 19.07
C SER A 143 1.60 0.62 20.53
N GLU A 144 0.55 0.09 21.13
CA GLU A 144 0.57 -0.39 22.51
C GLU A 144 0.74 -1.91 22.62
N GLU A 145 0.32 -2.69 21.64
CA GLU A 145 0.37 -4.16 21.69
C GLU A 145 1.73 -4.76 21.29
N THR A 146 2.55 -4.06 20.56
CA THR A 146 3.90 -4.54 20.23
C THR A 146 4.78 -4.74 21.47
N VAL A 147 4.38 -4.20 22.60
CA VAL A 147 5.09 -4.34 23.89
C VAL A 147 4.57 -5.53 24.71
N ILE A 148 3.35 -6.01 24.44
CA ILE A 148 2.67 -7.00 25.29
C ILE A 148 2.63 -8.39 24.65
N SER A 149 2.74 -8.47 23.35
CA SER A 149 2.62 -9.76 22.69
C SER A 149 3.96 -10.46 22.57
N GLY A 150 4.25 -11.26 23.57
CA GLY A 150 4.97 -12.47 23.29
C GLY A 150 4.15 -13.35 22.34
N TRP A 151 3.91 -12.92 21.12
CA TRP A 151 3.45 -13.76 20.04
C TRP A 151 4.63 -14.61 19.57
N VAL A 152 4.79 -15.67 20.26
CA VAL A 152 5.68 -16.74 19.86
C VAL A 152 4.87 -17.73 19.06
#